data_2a8995533abf9b62f176478023a76ce4
#
_entry.id   2a8995533abf9b62f176478023a76ce4
#
_cell.length_a   1.000
_cell.length_b   1.000
_cell.length_c   1.000
_cell.angle_alpha   90.00
_cell.angle_beta   90.00
_cell.angle_gamma   90.00
#
_symmetry.space_group_name_H-M   'P 1'
#
loop_
_entity.id
_entity.type
_entity.pdbx_description
1 polymer ?
#
loop_
_entity_poly.entity_id
_entity_poly.type
_entity_poly.pdbx_seq_one_letter_code
_entity_poly.pdbx_strand_id
1 'polypeptide(L)'
;MSEKIVMALVVAIFGLTTIVGCGTAKIPQVGDKAPAFTLQSIEGKNISLSDFQGKIVLIVFTSVNCKECETQMPYLVGAYENAGGKLVVLDIYHMIYDPRLVQDYVTSKQFTTFPSLPDLNNTVANSYGATRYPPTNFIIDATGTIKYKKIGPFQSQQEIEDIIKSF
;
A
#
# COMPACT_ATOMS: atom_id res chain seq x y z
N MET A 1 -65.06 17.49 -22.11
CA MET A 1 -64.28 16.30 -21.74
C MET A 1 -62.87 16.53 -22.27
N SER A 2 -61.83 16.69 -21.57
CA SER A 2 -61.56 16.77 -20.13
C SER A 2 -60.12 17.27 -20.00
N GLU A 3 -59.92 18.51 -19.60
CA GLU A 3 -58.59 19.13 -19.34
C GLU A 3 -57.95 18.58 -18.04
N LYS A 4 -58.48 17.52 -17.46
CA LYS A 4 -58.05 17.02 -16.15
C LYS A 4 -57.07 15.85 -16.19
N ILE A 5 -56.63 15.38 -17.37
CA ILE A 5 -55.74 14.21 -17.51
C ILE A 5 -54.29 14.60 -17.80
N VAL A 6 -54.00 15.85 -18.19
CA VAL A 6 -52.64 16.28 -18.54
C VAL A 6 -51.79 16.71 -17.33
N MET A 7 -52.45 16.92 -16.17
CA MET A 7 -51.74 17.45 -14.97
C MET A 7 -51.22 16.35 -14.01
N ALA A 8 -51.42 15.10 -14.32
CA ALA A 8 -50.99 13.97 -13.44
C ALA A 8 -49.71 13.28 -13.88
N LEU A 9 -49.04 13.70 -14.99
CA LEU A 9 -47.86 13.03 -15.55
C LEU A 9 -46.53 13.83 -15.44
N VAL A 10 -46.53 14.97 -14.72
CA VAL A 10 -45.34 15.84 -14.57
C VAL A 10 -44.68 15.75 -13.19
N VAL A 11 -45.20 14.96 -12.27
CA VAL A 11 -44.69 14.93 -10.87
C VAL A 11 -43.77 13.72 -10.54
N ALA A 12 -43.39 12.91 -11.51
CA ALA A 12 -42.60 11.68 -11.24
C ALA A 12 -41.15 11.69 -11.74
N ILE A 13 -40.56 12.87 -12.03
CA ILE A 13 -39.12 12.95 -12.42
C ILE A 13 -38.42 13.94 -11.48
N PHE A 14 -38.59 13.78 -10.18
CA PHE A 14 -37.76 14.48 -9.21
C PHE A 14 -37.18 13.46 -8.23
N GLY A 15 -35.85 13.27 -8.32
CA GLY A 15 -35.14 12.82 -7.15
C GLY A 15 -34.41 11.49 -7.24
N LEU A 16 -33.39 11.39 -8.05
CA LEU A 16 -32.24 10.57 -7.65
C LEU A 16 -30.95 11.31 -8.03
N THR A 17 -30.73 12.48 -7.43
CA THR A 17 -29.40 13.06 -7.38
C THR A 17 -28.58 12.19 -6.41
N THR A 18 -27.85 11.23 -6.94
CA THR A 18 -26.76 10.60 -6.19
C THR A 18 -25.74 11.70 -5.88
N ILE A 19 -25.73 12.14 -4.64
CA ILE A 19 -24.65 12.95 -4.11
C ILE A 19 -23.41 12.05 -4.13
N VAL A 20 -22.61 12.19 -5.20
CA VAL A 20 -21.23 11.69 -5.20
C VAL A 20 -20.50 12.56 -4.18
N GLY A 21 -20.50 12.13 -2.93
CA GLY A 21 -19.73 12.74 -1.88
C GLY A 21 -18.25 12.64 -2.27
N CYS A 22 -17.63 13.78 -2.58
CA CYS A 22 -16.20 13.92 -2.67
C CYS A 22 -15.65 13.74 -1.25
N GLY A 23 -15.55 12.47 -0.79
CA GLY A 23 -14.95 12.13 0.49
C GLY A 23 -13.46 12.46 0.38
N THR A 24 -12.96 13.34 1.26
CA THR A 24 -11.51 13.45 1.51
C THR A 24 -11.00 12.05 1.81
N ALA A 25 -10.05 11.56 1.00
CA ALA A 25 -9.50 10.22 1.18
C ALA A 25 -8.92 10.11 2.60
N LYS A 26 -9.59 9.32 3.43
CA LYS A 26 -9.17 9.09 4.82
C LYS A 26 -7.88 8.28 4.81
N ILE A 27 -6.86 8.77 5.52
CA ILE A 27 -5.63 8.00 5.74
C ILE A 27 -5.99 6.72 6.52
N PRO A 28 -5.64 5.53 6.00
CA PRO A 28 -6.04 4.26 6.60
C PRO A 28 -5.36 4.04 7.96
N GLN A 29 -6.10 3.41 8.87
CA GLN A 29 -5.65 3.05 10.21
C GLN A 29 -5.65 1.52 10.37
N VAL A 30 -5.08 1.04 11.46
CA VAL A 30 -5.21 -0.37 11.84
C VAL A 30 -6.69 -0.73 11.98
N GLY A 31 -7.10 -1.82 11.34
CA GLY A 31 -8.48 -2.26 11.20
C GLY A 31 -9.17 -1.86 9.89
N ASP A 32 -8.66 -0.86 9.18
CA ASP A 32 -9.20 -0.49 7.86
C ASP A 32 -8.71 -1.47 6.77
N LYS A 33 -9.43 -1.53 5.65
CA LYS A 33 -8.94 -2.19 4.44
C LYS A 33 -7.77 -1.42 3.86
N ALA A 34 -6.73 -2.14 3.45
CA ALA A 34 -5.59 -1.55 2.78
C ALA A 34 -6.02 -0.93 1.43
N PRO A 35 -5.64 0.31 1.13
CA PRO A 35 -5.87 0.91 -0.18
C PRO A 35 -5.27 0.06 -1.30
N ALA A 36 -6.08 -0.20 -2.32
CA ALA A 36 -5.62 -0.93 -3.50
C ALA A 36 -4.63 -0.10 -4.31
N PHE A 37 -3.64 -0.77 -4.89
CA PHE A 37 -2.72 -0.15 -5.83
C PHE A 37 -2.22 -1.15 -6.85
N THR A 38 -1.67 -0.62 -7.93
CA THR A 38 -0.84 -1.33 -8.92
C THR A 38 0.34 -0.44 -9.26
N LEU A 39 1.55 -0.97 -9.09
CA LEU A 39 2.79 -0.30 -9.47
C LEU A 39 3.60 -1.22 -10.39
N GLN A 40 4.38 -0.61 -11.29
CA GLN A 40 5.34 -1.35 -12.08
C GLN A 40 6.64 -1.49 -11.31
N SER A 41 7.16 -2.71 -11.19
CA SER A 41 8.48 -2.95 -10.58
C SER A 41 9.62 -2.50 -11.48
N ILE A 42 10.82 -2.39 -10.93
CA ILE A 42 12.04 -2.07 -11.70
C ILE A 42 12.33 -3.11 -12.79
N GLU A 43 11.80 -4.35 -12.67
CA GLU A 43 11.88 -5.39 -13.69
C GLU A 43 10.78 -5.29 -14.76
N GLY A 44 9.93 -4.25 -14.71
CA GLY A 44 8.86 -4.00 -15.67
C GLY A 44 7.58 -4.81 -15.44
N LYS A 45 7.43 -5.51 -14.32
CA LYS A 45 6.22 -6.28 -13.99
C LYS A 45 5.21 -5.40 -13.26
N ASN A 46 3.95 -5.45 -13.63
CA ASN A 46 2.87 -4.86 -12.86
C ASN A 46 2.59 -5.71 -11.62
N ILE A 47 2.64 -5.11 -10.44
CA ILE A 47 2.40 -5.73 -9.15
C ILE A 47 1.22 -5.01 -8.50
N SER A 48 0.16 -5.76 -8.21
CA SER A 48 -1.04 -5.26 -7.52
C SER A 48 -1.12 -5.85 -6.12
N LEU A 49 -1.62 -5.09 -5.15
CA LEU A 49 -1.86 -5.63 -3.80
C LEU A 49 -2.81 -6.86 -3.85
N SER A 50 -3.77 -6.85 -4.77
CA SER A 50 -4.72 -7.97 -4.97
C SER A 50 -4.07 -9.28 -5.41
N ASP A 51 -2.86 -9.26 -5.97
CA ASP A 51 -2.14 -10.47 -6.42
C ASP A 51 -1.73 -11.36 -5.22
N PHE A 52 -1.79 -10.80 -4.01
CA PHE A 52 -1.36 -11.45 -2.78
C PHE A 52 -2.52 -11.76 -1.82
N GLN A 53 -3.76 -11.85 -2.31
CA GLN A 53 -4.87 -12.30 -1.51
C GLN A 53 -4.59 -13.66 -0.87
N GLY A 54 -4.95 -13.82 0.41
CA GLY A 54 -4.68 -15.03 1.17
C GLY A 54 -3.26 -15.12 1.77
N LYS A 55 -2.42 -14.09 1.56
CA LYS A 55 -1.09 -13.98 2.16
C LYS A 55 -1.01 -12.79 3.12
N ILE A 56 -0.06 -12.83 4.03
CA ILE A 56 0.33 -11.67 4.81
C ILE A 56 1.22 -10.80 3.92
N VAL A 57 0.94 -9.49 3.85
CA VAL A 57 1.74 -8.55 3.06
C VAL A 57 2.33 -7.49 3.98
N LEU A 58 3.65 -7.36 3.95
CA LEU A 58 4.40 -6.28 4.57
C LEU A 58 4.74 -5.26 3.48
N ILE A 59 4.12 -4.09 3.53
CA ILE A 59 4.46 -2.95 2.67
C ILE A 59 5.45 -2.08 3.42
N VAL A 60 6.57 -1.78 2.77
CA VAL A 60 7.59 -0.86 3.25
C VAL A 60 7.61 0.36 2.35
N PHE A 61 7.19 1.52 2.85
CA PHE A 61 7.41 2.79 2.17
C PHE A 61 8.81 3.28 2.50
N THR A 62 9.66 3.31 1.50
CA THR A 62 11.09 3.59 1.60
C THR A 62 11.50 4.71 0.64
N SER A 63 12.74 5.15 0.73
CA SER A 63 13.36 6.06 -0.26
C SER A 63 14.82 5.69 -0.50
N VAL A 64 15.36 6.11 -1.63
CA VAL A 64 16.78 5.95 -1.91
C VAL A 64 17.62 6.73 -0.86
N ASN A 65 18.77 6.19 -0.48
CA ASN A 65 19.68 6.77 0.52
C ASN A 65 19.07 6.96 1.93
N CYS A 66 18.03 6.18 2.28
CA CYS A 66 17.44 6.18 3.61
C CYS A 66 18.19 5.20 4.53
N LYS A 67 18.99 5.73 5.45
CA LYS A 67 19.81 4.90 6.35
C LYS A 67 18.98 3.99 7.26
N GLU A 68 17.89 4.50 7.81
CA GLU A 68 16.97 3.72 8.65
C GLU A 68 16.29 2.59 7.85
N CYS A 69 16.00 2.83 6.56
CA CYS A 69 15.46 1.79 5.68
C CYS A 69 16.49 0.69 5.42
N GLU A 70 17.76 1.06 5.21
CA GLU A 70 18.86 0.11 5.06
C GLU A 70 19.06 -0.73 6.34
N THR A 71 18.93 -0.11 7.51
CA THR A 71 19.12 -0.79 8.80
C THR A 71 18.10 -1.92 9.02
N GLN A 72 16.84 -1.74 8.60
CA GLN A 72 15.82 -2.79 8.79
C GLN A 72 15.89 -3.89 7.72
N MET A 73 16.57 -3.68 6.59
CA MET A 73 16.57 -4.63 5.47
C MET A 73 16.95 -6.07 5.87
N PRO A 74 18.01 -6.31 6.67
CA PRO A 74 18.35 -7.67 7.12
C PRO A 74 17.21 -8.34 7.93
N TYR A 75 16.45 -7.54 8.72
CA TYR A 75 15.34 -8.06 9.51
C TYR A 75 14.14 -8.44 8.64
N LEU A 76 13.90 -7.65 7.58
CA LEU A 76 12.86 -7.95 6.58
C LEU A 76 13.19 -9.26 5.83
N VAL A 77 14.43 -9.41 5.38
CA VAL A 77 14.92 -10.62 4.68
C VAL A 77 14.77 -11.84 5.58
N GLY A 78 15.26 -11.78 6.82
CA GLY A 78 15.15 -12.91 7.75
C GLY A 78 13.71 -13.31 8.05
N ALA A 79 12.83 -12.33 8.30
CA ALA A 79 11.41 -12.61 8.54
C ALA A 79 10.73 -13.22 7.30
N TYR A 80 11.05 -12.74 6.10
CA TYR A 80 10.54 -13.27 4.84
C TYR A 80 10.96 -14.73 4.62
N GLU A 81 12.23 -15.04 4.80
CA GLU A 81 12.78 -16.40 4.65
C GLU A 81 12.14 -17.37 5.66
N ASN A 82 12.01 -16.96 6.94
CA ASN A 82 11.41 -17.78 7.99
C ASN A 82 9.90 -17.99 7.80
N ALA A 83 9.22 -17.10 7.10
CA ALA A 83 7.78 -17.21 6.87
C ALA A 83 7.39 -18.32 5.87
N GLY A 84 8.36 -18.93 5.16
CA GLY A 84 8.13 -20.08 4.29
C GLY A 84 7.07 -19.82 3.19
N GLY A 85 7.06 -18.60 2.59
CA GLY A 85 6.13 -18.21 1.53
C GLY A 85 4.76 -17.69 1.99
N LYS A 86 4.52 -17.59 3.30
CA LYS A 86 3.30 -16.99 3.87
C LYS A 86 3.35 -15.45 3.92
N LEU A 87 4.55 -14.89 3.97
CA LEU A 87 4.80 -13.45 3.96
C LEU A 87 5.24 -13.00 2.58
N VAL A 88 4.70 -11.89 2.13
CA VAL A 88 5.17 -11.12 0.97
C VAL A 88 5.68 -9.78 1.48
N VAL A 89 6.82 -9.33 0.98
CA VAL A 89 7.35 -7.99 1.26
C VAL A 89 7.33 -7.19 -0.04
N LEU A 90 6.75 -6.00 0.00
CA LEU A 90 6.67 -5.06 -1.12
C LEU A 90 7.41 -3.78 -0.73
N ASP A 91 8.52 -3.50 -1.42
CA ASP A 91 9.37 -2.36 -1.13
C ASP A 91 9.00 -1.20 -2.06
N ILE A 92 8.23 -0.22 -1.55
CA ILE A 92 7.68 0.90 -2.32
C ILE A 92 8.56 2.14 -2.13
N TYR A 93 9.25 2.51 -3.20
CA TYR A 93 10.13 3.68 -3.24
C TYR A 93 9.34 4.93 -3.62
N HIS A 94 9.19 5.85 -2.69
CA HIS A 94 8.57 7.15 -2.91
C HIS A 94 9.58 8.30 -2.79
N MET A 95 9.16 9.55 -3.02
CA MET A 95 10.04 10.73 -3.04
C MET A 95 11.13 10.64 -4.13
N ILE A 96 10.78 10.02 -5.25
CA ILE A 96 11.64 9.85 -6.42
C ILE A 96 10.99 10.47 -7.65
N TYR A 97 11.79 10.86 -8.62
CA TYR A 97 11.33 11.44 -9.90
C TYR A 97 11.77 10.63 -11.13
N ASP A 98 12.64 9.63 -10.95
CA ASP A 98 13.15 8.77 -12.02
C ASP A 98 13.26 7.33 -11.48
N PRO A 99 12.62 6.32 -12.11
CA PRO A 99 12.69 4.94 -11.66
C PRO A 99 14.10 4.35 -11.73
N ARG A 100 14.98 4.91 -12.58
CA ARG A 100 16.38 4.49 -12.67
C ARG A 100 17.15 4.72 -11.37
N LEU A 101 16.78 5.75 -10.59
CA LEU A 101 17.38 5.99 -9.28
C LEU A 101 17.16 4.79 -8.34
N VAL A 102 15.98 4.16 -8.41
CA VAL A 102 15.68 2.96 -7.62
C VAL A 102 16.48 1.78 -8.15
N GLN A 103 16.50 1.59 -9.47
CA GLN A 103 17.26 0.52 -10.10
C GLN A 103 18.75 0.55 -9.72
N ASP A 104 19.38 1.73 -9.84
CA ASP A 104 20.79 1.92 -9.53
C ASP A 104 21.07 1.70 -8.03
N TYR A 105 20.19 2.23 -7.17
CA TYR A 105 20.30 2.09 -5.73
C TYR A 105 20.17 0.62 -5.29
N VAL A 106 19.12 -0.05 -5.71
CA VAL A 106 18.85 -1.47 -5.39
C VAL A 106 19.99 -2.36 -5.85
N THR A 107 20.51 -2.11 -7.07
CA THR A 107 21.64 -2.85 -7.62
C THR A 107 22.92 -2.61 -6.79
N SER A 108 23.21 -1.35 -6.45
CA SER A 108 24.41 -1.00 -5.67
C SER A 108 24.40 -1.57 -4.26
N LYS A 109 23.21 -1.70 -3.65
CA LYS A 109 23.01 -2.24 -2.30
C LYS A 109 22.72 -3.74 -2.28
N GLN A 110 22.52 -4.36 -3.43
CA GLN A 110 22.14 -5.78 -3.58
C GLN A 110 20.79 -6.11 -2.88
N PHE A 111 19.86 -5.14 -2.85
CA PHE A 111 18.52 -5.30 -2.26
C PHE A 111 17.54 -5.94 -3.25
N THR A 112 17.84 -7.16 -3.70
CA THR A 112 17.11 -7.86 -4.77
C THR A 112 16.15 -8.94 -4.28
N THR A 113 15.98 -9.08 -2.97
CA THR A 113 15.12 -10.13 -2.37
C THR A 113 13.65 -9.88 -2.60
N PHE A 114 13.23 -8.60 -2.65
CA PHE A 114 11.84 -8.19 -2.78
C PHE A 114 11.62 -7.41 -4.08
N PRO A 115 10.35 -7.37 -4.59
CA PRO A 115 9.98 -6.45 -5.66
C PRO A 115 10.20 -5.00 -5.22
N SER A 116 10.99 -4.26 -5.98
CA SER A 116 11.19 -2.82 -5.80
C SER A 116 10.24 -2.05 -6.70
N LEU A 117 9.37 -1.25 -6.09
CA LEU A 117 8.22 -0.61 -6.72
C LEU A 117 8.36 0.92 -6.69
N PRO A 118 8.80 1.58 -7.77
CA PRO A 118 8.85 3.03 -7.84
C PRO A 118 7.45 3.67 -7.83
N ASP A 119 7.16 4.53 -6.84
CA ASP A 119 5.94 5.34 -6.74
C ASP A 119 6.26 6.80 -7.11
N LEU A 120 6.44 7.07 -8.41
CA LEU A 120 6.96 8.34 -8.94
C LEU A 120 6.15 9.58 -8.54
N ASN A 121 4.84 9.44 -8.41
CA ASN A 121 3.93 10.53 -8.08
C ASN A 121 3.50 10.50 -6.60
N ASN A 122 4.13 9.67 -5.78
CA ASN A 122 3.74 9.41 -4.40
C ASN A 122 2.25 9.06 -4.24
N THR A 123 1.62 8.51 -5.28
CA THR A 123 0.18 8.24 -5.29
C THR A 123 -0.18 7.19 -4.25
N VAL A 124 0.59 6.10 -4.19
CA VAL A 124 0.39 5.03 -3.22
C VAL A 124 0.81 5.51 -1.83
N ALA A 125 1.96 6.16 -1.69
CA ALA A 125 2.41 6.72 -0.42
C ALA A 125 1.41 7.73 0.16
N ASN A 126 0.79 8.58 -0.68
CA ASN A 126 -0.28 9.49 -0.26
C ASN A 126 -1.51 8.75 0.24
N SER A 127 -1.96 7.70 -0.45
CA SER A 127 -3.15 6.93 -0.07
C SER A 127 -2.98 6.21 1.28
N TYR A 128 -1.75 5.90 1.68
CA TYR A 128 -1.39 5.31 2.96
C TYR A 128 -0.97 6.34 4.02
N GLY A 129 -0.83 7.62 3.66
CA GLY A 129 -0.31 8.67 4.55
C GLY A 129 1.15 8.44 4.94
N ALA A 130 1.96 7.87 4.03
CA ALA A 130 3.34 7.45 4.27
C ALA A 130 4.39 8.35 3.59
N THR A 131 4.07 9.61 3.32
CA THR A 131 4.91 10.49 2.50
C THR A 131 6.03 11.22 3.23
N ARG A 132 6.09 11.18 4.56
CA ARG A 132 6.99 12.08 5.33
C ARG A 132 8.18 11.39 6.00
N TYR A 133 8.01 10.15 6.44
CA TYR A 133 8.96 9.50 7.34
C TYR A 133 9.26 8.07 6.88
N PRO A 134 10.19 7.88 5.91
CA PRO A 134 10.67 6.54 5.59
C PRO A 134 11.60 6.01 6.71
N PRO A 135 11.57 4.70 7.02
CA PRO A 135 10.57 3.78 6.53
C PRO A 135 9.22 3.95 7.25
N THR A 136 8.11 3.80 6.50
CA THR A 136 6.79 3.58 7.10
C THR A 136 6.30 2.19 6.68
N ASN A 137 5.99 1.37 7.66
CA ASN A 137 5.69 -0.04 7.47
C ASN A 137 4.22 -0.34 7.76
N PHE A 138 3.58 -1.16 6.91
CA PHE A 138 2.22 -1.67 7.11
C PHE A 138 2.23 -3.18 7.00
N ILE A 139 1.63 -3.88 7.96
CA ILE A 139 1.39 -5.32 7.85
C ILE A 139 -0.11 -5.53 7.64
N ILE A 140 -0.43 -6.26 6.59
CA ILE A 140 -1.78 -6.52 6.08
C ILE A 140 -2.01 -8.03 6.18
N ASP A 141 -3.15 -8.44 6.75
CA ASP A 141 -3.50 -9.83 6.85
C ASP A 141 -4.01 -10.43 5.52
N ALA A 142 -4.23 -11.75 5.53
CA ALA A 142 -4.73 -12.51 4.37
C ALA A 142 -6.08 -12.01 3.83
N THR A 143 -6.84 -11.24 4.62
CA THR A 143 -8.12 -10.65 4.21
C THR A 143 -7.98 -9.26 3.58
N GLY A 144 -6.76 -8.70 3.55
CA GLY A 144 -6.48 -7.35 3.07
C GLY A 144 -6.76 -6.26 4.11
N THR A 145 -6.79 -6.60 5.40
CA THR A 145 -6.99 -5.66 6.51
C THR A 145 -5.65 -5.27 7.14
N ILE A 146 -5.43 -3.98 7.35
CA ILE A 146 -4.22 -3.48 8.03
C ILE A 146 -4.25 -3.93 9.49
N LYS A 147 -3.27 -4.69 9.91
CA LYS A 147 -3.13 -5.19 11.30
C LYS A 147 -2.09 -4.44 12.10
N TYR A 148 -1.13 -3.84 11.41
CA TYR A 148 -0.06 -3.12 12.06
C TYR A 148 0.43 -1.96 11.19
N LYS A 149 0.84 -0.87 11.85
CA LYS A 149 1.47 0.30 11.22
C LYS A 149 2.62 0.76 12.10
N LYS A 150 3.78 0.98 11.51
CA LYS A 150 4.95 1.53 12.21
C LYS A 150 5.62 2.62 11.37
N ILE A 151 5.83 3.77 11.99
CA ILE A 151 6.69 4.82 11.46
C ILE A 151 8.08 4.61 12.06
N GLY A 152 9.10 4.55 11.21
CA GLY A 152 10.46 4.18 11.58
C GLY A 152 10.76 2.69 11.38
N PRO A 153 12.03 2.28 11.52
CA PRO A 153 12.47 0.93 11.23
C PRO A 153 12.02 -0.09 12.28
N PHE A 154 11.87 -1.34 11.87
CA PHE A 154 11.85 -2.46 12.80
C PHE A 154 13.21 -2.57 13.48
N GLN A 155 13.23 -2.98 14.74
CA GLN A 155 14.44 -3.07 15.55
C GLN A 155 15.05 -4.47 15.54
N SER A 156 14.28 -5.47 15.09
CA SER A 156 14.74 -6.86 14.97
C SER A 156 13.83 -7.67 14.05
N GLN A 157 14.33 -8.78 13.55
CA GLN A 157 13.56 -9.78 12.83
C GLN A 157 12.44 -10.36 13.73
N GLN A 158 12.75 -10.62 15.01
CA GLN A 158 11.80 -11.16 15.98
C GLN A 158 10.58 -10.25 16.17
N GLU A 159 10.76 -8.92 16.16
CA GLU A 159 9.66 -7.96 16.21
C GLU A 159 8.65 -8.20 15.08
N ILE A 160 9.14 -8.38 13.85
CA ILE A 160 8.29 -8.64 12.69
C ILE A 160 7.55 -9.97 12.83
N GLU A 161 8.28 -11.03 13.21
CA GLU A 161 7.72 -12.38 13.38
C GLU A 161 6.64 -12.44 14.47
N ASP A 162 6.86 -11.75 15.59
CA ASP A 162 5.90 -11.72 16.72
C ASP A 162 4.61 -10.99 16.31
N ILE A 163 4.72 -9.91 15.56
CA ILE A 163 3.56 -9.21 15.01
C ILE A 163 2.78 -10.14 14.06
N ILE A 164 3.47 -10.80 13.13
CA ILE A 164 2.84 -11.70 12.17
C ILE A 164 2.13 -12.88 12.85
N LYS A 165 2.71 -13.42 13.92
CA LYS A 165 2.13 -14.53 14.71
C LYS A 165 0.90 -14.11 15.51
N SER A 166 0.66 -12.81 15.71
CA SER A 166 -0.43 -12.31 16.55
C SER A 166 -1.79 -12.27 15.84
N PHE A 167 -1.91 -12.63 14.54
CA PHE A 167 -3.14 -12.62 13.77
C PHE A 167 -3.21 -13.68 12.64
#